data_4df57bd02eebf41f3bee6be1d8227bab
#
_entry.id   4df57bd02eebf41f3bee6be1d8227bab
#
_cell.length_a   1.000
_cell.length_b   1.000
_cell.length_c   1.000
_cell.angle_alpha   90.00
_cell.angle_beta   90.00
_cell.angle_gamma   90.00
#
_symmetry.space_group_name_H-M   'P 1'
#
loop_
_entity.id
_entity.type
_entity.pdbx_description
1 polymer ?
#
loop_
_entity_poly.entity_id
_entity_poly.type
_entity_poly.pdbx_seq_one_letter_code
_entity_poly.pdbx_strand_id
1 'polypeptide(L)'
;QGYSSAASDVYKRQTEELYGACLHKYTIQNAIHDNAVLGFQVEHDGPKDVTDETDSSRYENETHMLKVLEVILNKSYHKLGFQNGKGKTFEGLLTTSSISLAQKYYELLTRVKNGETPLKIDERIKQVLPDFPKFAITYSVTENEDGSQVNQEKMKQSLDDYNAMFDTKFDISQITSYNSNLNKRLSRKDPKYKSRNEQLDLVIVVDRLLTGFDAPCMSTIFIDRQPMGPHDLIQAFSRTNRIFDKKSKPYGQIVTFQAPVLFKKCVDDAVKLYSAGSTEDTPLIAEWDDVEPAFKKALAALRIAAQIPDDIPSMSDEEKLHFMKMFQSFDRLFAQLKSFSRYDESMLDDYGITEQEYIDYAGHYLNIKSEIGPDPGPDPVNPPVEPEIDSDYELMAYSNTRIDYEYIINLIQNIVNPEDDGDITPEEKQKKIDEAKQYVEDLRKDNPKVADIMSHLINEIELDESRFKGKSILNIVENMKHECIEQVVSNFCLLWHADKDDVMYAATHYRNGIIPNESAIKASINYPEYKNTVEHALPKFKYYAKFFAELRSTLDDEIKPLV
;
A
#
# COMPACT_ATOMS: atom_id res chain seq x y z
N GLN A 1 16.08 30.89 -23.32
CA GLN A 1 15.30 31.43 -22.16
C GLN A 1 14.04 32.21 -22.53
N GLY A 2 13.74 32.48 -23.82
CA GLY A 2 12.61 33.30 -24.23
C GLY A 2 11.36 32.59 -24.76
N TYR A 3 11.44 31.31 -25.11
CA TYR A 3 10.34 30.65 -25.84
C TYR A 3 9.24 30.04 -24.92
N SER A 4 9.56 29.60 -23.71
CA SER A 4 8.59 28.97 -22.81
C SER A 4 7.64 29.98 -22.14
N SER A 5 8.14 31.13 -21.71
CA SER A 5 7.32 32.19 -21.11
C SER A 5 6.41 32.87 -22.16
N ALA A 6 6.92 33.06 -23.37
CA ALA A 6 6.15 33.68 -24.47
C ALA A 6 4.96 32.80 -24.92
N ALA A 7 5.14 31.46 -25.00
CA ALA A 7 4.05 30.56 -25.35
C ALA A 7 2.96 30.55 -24.27
N SER A 8 3.32 30.50 -22.99
CA SER A 8 2.36 30.56 -21.88
C SER A 8 1.58 31.89 -21.86
N ASP A 9 2.23 33.01 -22.12
CA ASP A 9 1.60 34.32 -22.15
C ASP A 9 0.68 34.49 -23.38
N VAL A 10 1.04 33.90 -24.52
CA VAL A 10 0.20 33.87 -25.71
C VAL A 10 -1.07 33.06 -25.49
N TYR A 11 -0.98 31.86 -24.87
CA TYR A 11 -2.14 31.04 -24.54
C TYR A 11 -3.07 31.74 -23.52
N LYS A 12 -2.52 32.40 -22.50
CA LYS A 12 -3.30 33.18 -21.53
C LYS A 12 -4.04 34.33 -22.21
N ARG A 13 -3.37 35.11 -23.07
CA ARG A 13 -4.00 36.21 -23.82
C ARG A 13 -5.10 35.72 -24.75
N GLN A 14 -4.86 34.63 -25.48
CA GLN A 14 -5.89 34.05 -26.36
C GLN A 14 -7.12 33.56 -25.59
N THR A 15 -6.93 32.94 -24.41
CA THR A 15 -8.04 32.50 -23.57
C THR A 15 -8.81 33.69 -22.98
N GLU A 16 -8.11 34.72 -22.50
CA GLU A 16 -8.76 35.95 -22.01
C GLU A 16 -9.48 36.74 -23.11
N GLU A 17 -8.93 36.76 -24.33
CA GLU A 17 -9.59 37.39 -25.49
C GLU A 17 -10.84 36.63 -25.92
N LEU A 18 -10.85 35.30 -25.83
CA LEU A 18 -11.98 34.46 -26.24
C LEU A 18 -13.07 34.33 -25.18
N TYR A 19 -12.70 34.26 -23.93
CA TYR A 19 -13.61 33.90 -22.81
C TYR A 19 -13.72 34.97 -21.72
N GLY A 20 -12.97 36.07 -21.82
CA GLY A 20 -12.94 37.13 -20.81
C GLY A 20 -11.98 36.81 -19.64
N ALA A 21 -12.04 37.65 -18.61
CA ALA A 21 -11.17 37.49 -17.43
C ALA A 21 -11.44 36.18 -16.69
N CYS A 22 -10.37 35.53 -16.21
CA CYS A 22 -10.46 34.32 -15.41
C CYS A 22 -11.23 34.61 -14.11
N LEU A 23 -12.39 33.99 -13.92
CA LEU A 23 -13.23 34.15 -12.74
C LEU A 23 -12.75 33.36 -11.52
N HIS A 24 -12.19 32.18 -11.75
CA HIS A 24 -11.64 31.30 -10.70
C HIS A 24 -10.56 30.43 -11.29
N LYS A 25 -9.50 30.19 -10.53
CA LYS A 25 -8.41 29.32 -10.91
C LYS A 25 -8.19 28.27 -9.81
N TYR A 26 -8.36 27.01 -10.16
CA TYR A 26 -8.09 25.88 -9.30
C TYR A 26 -6.84 25.16 -9.82
N THR A 27 -5.75 25.22 -9.06
CA THR A 27 -4.45 24.67 -9.46
C THR A 27 -4.26 23.24 -8.93
N ILE A 28 -3.22 22.54 -9.40
CA ILE A 28 -2.85 21.23 -8.84
C ILE A 28 -2.48 21.37 -7.35
N GLN A 29 -1.84 22.48 -6.94
CA GLN A 29 -1.55 22.71 -5.52
C GLN A 29 -2.82 22.85 -4.68
N ASN A 30 -3.83 23.57 -5.17
CA ASN A 30 -5.13 23.61 -4.50
C ASN A 30 -5.75 22.21 -4.38
N ALA A 31 -5.67 21.41 -5.44
CA ALA A 31 -6.20 20.04 -5.44
C ALA A 31 -5.43 19.12 -4.46
N ILE A 32 -4.12 19.30 -4.28
CA ILE A 32 -3.33 18.57 -3.29
C ILE A 32 -3.70 19.03 -1.88
N HIS A 33 -3.77 20.34 -1.64
CA HIS A 33 -4.20 20.92 -0.36
C HIS A 33 -5.58 20.40 0.06
N ASP A 34 -6.54 20.40 -0.87
CA ASP A 34 -7.90 19.91 -0.64
C ASP A 34 -7.98 18.36 -0.60
N ASN A 35 -6.85 17.67 -0.69
CA ASN A 35 -6.79 16.20 -0.77
C ASN A 35 -7.60 15.58 -1.92
N ALA A 36 -7.83 16.31 -3.00
CA ALA A 36 -8.49 15.80 -4.19
C ALA A 36 -7.57 14.96 -5.08
N VAL A 37 -6.26 15.19 -5.00
CA VAL A 37 -5.20 14.39 -5.64
C VAL A 37 -3.99 14.29 -4.72
N LEU A 38 -3.07 13.36 -5.04
CA LEU A 38 -1.81 13.20 -4.31
C LEU A 38 -0.73 14.16 -4.83
N GLY A 39 0.21 14.56 -3.96
CA GLY A 39 1.47 15.18 -4.36
C GLY A 39 2.39 14.19 -5.06
N PHE A 40 3.52 14.69 -5.58
CA PHE A 40 4.52 13.87 -6.27
C PHE A 40 5.80 13.74 -5.47
N GLN A 41 6.41 12.57 -5.53
CA GLN A 41 7.77 12.32 -5.09
C GLN A 41 8.61 12.03 -6.31
N VAL A 42 9.70 12.78 -6.50
CA VAL A 42 10.53 12.71 -7.71
C VAL A 42 11.96 12.30 -7.35
N GLU A 43 12.48 11.34 -8.10
CA GLU A 43 13.86 10.87 -8.00
C GLU A 43 14.56 10.99 -9.36
N HIS A 44 15.82 11.44 -9.33
CA HIS A 44 16.68 11.52 -10.49
C HIS A 44 17.86 10.54 -10.30
N ASP A 45 17.69 9.30 -10.81
CA ASP A 45 18.64 8.19 -10.64
C ASP A 45 19.56 8.01 -11.87
N GLY A 46 19.87 9.10 -12.55
CA GLY A 46 20.83 9.12 -13.66
C GLY A 46 22.27 9.39 -13.21
N PRO A 47 23.28 9.13 -14.07
CA PRO A 47 24.67 9.45 -13.78
C PRO A 47 24.85 10.95 -13.64
N LYS A 48 25.43 11.40 -12.50
CA LYS A 48 25.62 12.82 -12.15
C LYS A 48 26.88 13.45 -12.74
N ASP A 49 27.82 12.65 -13.24
CA ASP A 49 29.13 13.04 -13.75
C ASP A 49 29.16 13.24 -15.27
N VAL A 50 28.03 13.45 -15.88
CA VAL A 50 27.83 13.52 -17.32
C VAL A 50 28.03 14.94 -17.82
N THR A 51 29.01 15.15 -18.72
CA THR A 51 29.29 16.45 -19.32
C THR A 51 28.37 16.83 -20.48
N ASP A 52 27.78 15.84 -21.17
CA ASP A 52 26.81 16.06 -22.24
C ASP A 52 25.55 15.25 -21.96
N GLU A 53 24.55 15.92 -21.41
CA GLU A 53 23.25 15.31 -21.06
C GLU A 53 22.30 15.15 -22.26
N THR A 54 22.68 15.67 -23.44
CA THR A 54 21.85 15.58 -24.65
C THR A 54 22.10 14.32 -25.47
N ASP A 55 23.24 13.62 -25.25
CA ASP A 55 23.58 12.38 -25.94
C ASP A 55 22.79 11.20 -25.35
N SER A 56 21.70 10.82 -26.01
CA SER A 56 20.84 9.69 -25.64
C SER A 56 21.46 8.32 -25.91
N SER A 57 22.45 8.23 -26.81
CA SER A 57 23.03 6.94 -27.23
C SER A 57 23.71 6.18 -26.08
N ARG A 58 24.22 6.92 -25.09
CA ARG A 58 24.83 6.37 -23.88
C ARG A 58 23.87 5.56 -22.98
N TYR A 59 22.56 5.79 -23.12
CA TYR A 59 21.51 5.12 -22.34
C TYR A 59 20.94 3.89 -23.07
N GLU A 60 21.34 3.61 -24.30
CA GLU A 60 20.80 2.51 -25.10
C GLU A 60 21.54 1.18 -24.95
N ASN A 61 22.47 1.08 -23.99
CA ASN A 61 23.23 -0.13 -23.74
C ASN A 61 22.61 -1.01 -22.63
N GLU A 62 22.89 -2.33 -22.69
CA GLU A 62 22.37 -3.31 -21.74
C GLU A 62 22.79 -3.01 -20.28
N THR A 63 23.98 -2.45 -20.05
CA THR A 63 24.44 -2.12 -18.70
C THR A 63 23.59 -1.04 -18.06
N HIS A 64 23.19 0.00 -18.80
CA HIS A 64 22.27 1.02 -18.32
C HIS A 64 20.89 0.42 -18.06
N MET A 65 20.38 -0.34 -19.01
CA MET A 65 19.06 -0.98 -18.89
C MET A 65 18.97 -1.92 -17.69
N LEU A 66 20.03 -2.67 -17.38
CA LEU A 66 20.09 -3.52 -16.17
C LEU A 66 20.06 -2.68 -14.88
N LYS A 67 20.71 -1.49 -14.85
CA LYS A 67 20.62 -0.58 -13.70
C LYS A 67 19.19 -0.04 -13.51
N VAL A 68 18.53 0.34 -14.60
CA VAL A 68 17.13 0.75 -14.57
C VAL A 68 16.25 -0.38 -14.02
N LEU A 69 16.44 -1.60 -14.52
CA LEU A 69 15.69 -2.77 -14.04
C LEU A 69 16.02 -3.12 -12.58
N GLU A 70 17.26 -2.91 -12.13
CA GLU A 70 17.62 -3.05 -10.70
C GLU A 70 16.79 -2.13 -9.81
N VAL A 71 16.63 -0.87 -10.20
CA VAL A 71 15.80 0.09 -9.45
C VAL A 71 14.34 -0.33 -9.47
N ILE A 72 13.82 -0.71 -10.64
CA ILE A 72 12.42 -1.14 -10.78
C ILE A 72 12.14 -2.40 -9.96
N LEU A 73 13.00 -3.41 -10.07
CA LEU A 73 12.74 -4.74 -9.51
C LEU A 73 13.12 -4.85 -8.03
N ASN A 74 14.23 -4.24 -7.60
CA ASN A 74 14.77 -4.47 -6.25
C ASN A 74 14.67 -3.25 -5.32
N LYS A 75 14.74 -2.01 -5.85
CA LYS A 75 14.72 -0.80 -5.03
C LYS A 75 13.36 -0.08 -4.99
N SER A 76 12.34 -0.66 -5.62
CA SER A 76 10.99 -0.08 -5.66
C SER A 76 10.00 -0.82 -4.74
N TYR A 77 10.49 -1.49 -3.69
CA TYR A 77 9.68 -2.28 -2.75
C TYR A 77 8.48 -1.47 -2.21
N HIS A 78 8.75 -0.28 -1.67
CA HIS A 78 7.70 0.60 -1.13
C HIS A 78 6.93 1.35 -2.21
N LYS A 79 7.56 1.68 -3.35
CA LYS A 79 6.88 2.34 -4.48
C LYS A 79 5.81 1.47 -5.11
N LEU A 80 6.09 0.18 -5.27
CA LEU A 80 5.17 -0.81 -5.83
C LEU A 80 4.29 -1.48 -4.76
N GLY A 81 4.38 -1.02 -3.50
CA GLY A 81 3.48 -1.43 -2.44
C GLY A 81 3.65 -2.88 -1.99
N PHE A 82 4.86 -3.48 -2.11
CA PHE A 82 5.08 -4.86 -1.67
C PHE A 82 4.87 -5.06 -0.17
N GLN A 83 5.09 -4.00 0.64
CA GLN A 83 4.77 -4.00 2.06
C GLN A 83 3.27 -4.22 2.36
N ASN A 84 2.39 -3.98 1.40
CA ASN A 84 0.95 -4.19 1.57
C ASN A 84 0.55 -5.67 1.42
N GLY A 85 1.50 -6.53 1.01
CA GLY A 85 1.28 -7.95 0.80
C GLY A 85 0.72 -8.30 -0.58
N LYS A 86 0.56 -9.60 -0.80
CA LYS A 86 0.09 -10.19 -2.05
C LYS A 86 -1.32 -9.72 -2.39
N GLY A 87 -1.54 -9.31 -3.63
CA GLY A 87 -2.84 -8.80 -4.11
C GLY A 87 -3.07 -7.30 -3.88
N LYS A 88 -2.34 -6.64 -2.97
CA LYS A 88 -2.44 -5.20 -2.67
C LYS A 88 -1.27 -4.37 -3.20
N THR A 89 -0.44 -4.95 -4.05
CA THR A 89 0.66 -4.25 -4.70
C THR A 89 0.14 -3.27 -5.76
N PHE A 90 0.96 -2.29 -6.07
CA PHE A 90 0.68 -1.29 -7.09
C PHE A 90 1.32 -1.68 -8.43
N GLU A 91 1.12 -0.83 -9.42
CA GLU A 91 1.62 -0.97 -10.77
C GLU A 91 2.63 0.12 -11.09
N GLY A 92 3.66 -0.27 -11.84
CA GLY A 92 4.62 0.65 -12.45
C GLY A 92 4.40 0.79 -13.95
N LEU A 93 4.74 1.96 -14.48
CA LEU A 93 4.80 2.23 -15.92
C LEU A 93 6.23 2.60 -16.29
N LEU A 94 6.87 1.83 -17.18
CA LEU A 94 8.16 2.19 -17.76
C LEU A 94 7.94 2.83 -19.14
N THR A 95 8.35 4.11 -19.29
CA THR A 95 8.32 4.79 -20.58
C THR A 95 9.72 4.98 -21.17
N THR A 96 9.84 4.72 -22.46
CA THR A 96 11.08 4.80 -23.23
C THR A 96 10.94 5.75 -24.42
N SER A 97 12.08 6.11 -25.04
CA SER A 97 12.11 7.05 -26.17
C SER A 97 11.65 6.46 -27.50
N SER A 98 11.66 5.12 -27.63
CA SER A 98 11.37 4.45 -28.91
C SER A 98 10.79 3.06 -28.71
N ILE A 99 10.10 2.55 -29.74
CA ILE A 99 9.58 1.18 -29.80
C ILE A 99 10.74 0.18 -29.66
N SER A 100 11.86 0.42 -30.34
CA SER A 100 13.02 -0.46 -30.28
C SER A 100 13.56 -0.59 -28.86
N LEU A 101 13.65 0.51 -28.11
CA LEU A 101 14.10 0.48 -26.72
C LEU A 101 13.09 -0.22 -25.80
N ALA A 102 11.81 0.02 -26.00
CA ALA A 102 10.74 -0.67 -25.26
C ALA A 102 10.82 -2.20 -25.47
N GLN A 103 11.05 -2.64 -26.70
CA GLN A 103 11.23 -4.06 -27.04
C GLN A 103 12.49 -4.66 -26.40
N LYS A 104 13.60 -3.92 -26.40
CA LYS A 104 14.83 -4.36 -25.71
C LYS A 104 14.60 -4.54 -24.20
N TYR A 105 13.86 -3.63 -23.56
CA TYR A 105 13.48 -3.77 -22.15
C TYR A 105 12.59 -4.99 -21.92
N TYR A 106 11.64 -5.25 -22.79
CA TYR A 106 10.78 -6.44 -22.69
C TYR A 106 11.59 -7.73 -22.76
N GLU A 107 12.48 -7.85 -23.75
CA GLU A 107 13.39 -8.99 -23.93
C GLU A 107 14.34 -9.14 -22.73
N LEU A 108 14.92 -8.05 -22.26
CA LEU A 108 15.86 -8.08 -21.14
C LEU A 108 15.14 -8.47 -19.83
N LEU A 109 13.94 -7.95 -19.60
CA LEU A 109 13.13 -8.29 -18.43
C LEU A 109 12.72 -9.78 -18.44
N THR A 110 12.42 -10.34 -19.62
CA THR A 110 12.18 -11.79 -19.80
C THR A 110 13.43 -12.58 -19.41
N ARG A 111 14.62 -12.17 -19.87
CA ARG A 111 15.90 -12.81 -19.51
C ARG A 111 16.20 -12.71 -18.00
N VAL A 112 15.91 -11.57 -17.37
CA VAL A 112 16.04 -11.40 -15.90
C VAL A 112 15.13 -12.40 -15.18
N LYS A 113 13.86 -12.46 -15.59
CA LYS A 113 12.88 -13.39 -15.01
C LYS A 113 13.31 -14.85 -15.11
N ASN A 114 13.90 -15.23 -16.24
CA ASN A 114 14.44 -16.57 -16.48
C ASN A 114 15.79 -16.84 -15.78
N GLY A 115 16.38 -15.84 -15.13
CA GLY A 115 17.69 -15.98 -14.48
C GLY A 115 18.90 -15.98 -15.42
N GLU A 116 18.74 -15.49 -16.64
CA GLU A 116 19.76 -15.48 -17.73
C GLU A 116 20.68 -14.25 -17.69
N THR A 117 20.55 -13.40 -16.67
CA THR A 117 21.33 -12.17 -16.50
C THR A 117 22.04 -12.15 -15.15
N PRO A 118 23.05 -11.27 -14.95
CA PRO A 118 23.65 -11.04 -13.64
C PRO A 118 22.67 -10.48 -12.62
N LEU A 119 21.69 -9.65 -13.05
CA LEU A 119 20.65 -9.11 -12.21
C LEU A 119 19.74 -10.22 -11.72
N LYS A 120 19.55 -10.31 -10.41
CA LYS A 120 18.61 -11.23 -9.75
C LYS A 120 17.57 -10.45 -9.00
N ILE A 121 16.36 -10.97 -8.96
CA ILE A 121 15.28 -10.43 -8.14
C ILE A 121 15.54 -10.82 -6.69
N ASP A 122 15.44 -9.84 -5.79
CA ASP A 122 15.67 -10.02 -4.36
C ASP A 122 14.73 -11.10 -3.78
N GLU A 123 15.30 -11.96 -2.93
CA GLU A 123 14.54 -13.04 -2.28
C GLU A 123 13.42 -12.51 -1.38
N ARG A 124 13.58 -11.32 -0.75
CA ARG A 124 12.54 -10.63 0.00
C ARG A 124 11.30 -10.38 -0.88
N ILE A 125 11.50 -9.98 -2.12
CA ILE A 125 10.40 -9.72 -3.08
C ILE A 125 9.75 -11.04 -3.51
N LYS A 126 10.55 -12.07 -3.80
CA LYS A 126 10.03 -13.38 -4.17
C LYS A 126 9.24 -14.05 -3.06
N GLN A 127 9.57 -13.80 -1.80
CA GLN A 127 8.80 -14.29 -0.65
C GLN A 127 7.39 -13.68 -0.63
N VAL A 128 7.26 -12.38 -0.93
CA VAL A 128 5.97 -11.69 -1.01
C VAL A 128 5.22 -12.04 -2.29
N LEU A 129 5.92 -12.04 -3.43
CA LEU A 129 5.36 -12.26 -4.78
C LEU A 129 6.21 -13.24 -5.58
N PRO A 130 5.99 -14.56 -5.44
CA PRO A 130 6.78 -15.58 -6.16
C PRO A 130 6.67 -15.47 -7.68
N ASP A 131 5.58 -14.90 -8.21
CA ASP A 131 5.30 -14.72 -9.65
C ASP A 131 5.77 -13.35 -10.20
N PHE A 132 6.41 -12.53 -9.39
CA PHE A 132 6.93 -11.22 -9.80
C PHE A 132 8.18 -11.37 -10.71
N PRO A 133 8.31 -10.55 -11.77
CA PRO A 133 7.35 -9.57 -12.26
C PRO A 133 6.37 -10.15 -13.29
N LYS A 134 5.11 -9.69 -13.24
CA LYS A 134 4.14 -9.84 -14.31
C LYS A 134 4.11 -8.54 -15.11
N PHE A 135 4.49 -8.61 -16.38
CA PHE A 135 4.67 -7.41 -17.19
C PHE A 135 4.07 -7.56 -18.59
N ALA A 136 3.74 -6.43 -19.18
CA ALA A 136 3.21 -6.33 -20.52
C ALA A 136 3.85 -5.16 -21.28
N ILE A 137 3.72 -5.12 -22.60
CA ILE A 137 4.20 -4.03 -23.44
C ILE A 137 3.09 -3.56 -24.38
N THR A 138 2.99 -2.25 -24.61
CA THR A 138 2.08 -1.70 -25.63
C THR A 138 2.70 -0.51 -26.34
N TYR A 139 2.61 -0.52 -27.67
CA TYR A 139 3.02 0.55 -28.58
C TYR A 139 2.16 0.56 -29.83
N SER A 140 2.29 1.60 -30.66
CA SER A 140 1.58 1.67 -31.94
C SER A 140 2.19 0.71 -32.95
N VAL A 141 1.36 -0.15 -33.52
CA VAL A 141 1.75 -1.07 -34.60
C VAL A 141 1.08 -0.55 -35.87
N THR A 142 1.79 0.31 -36.62
CA THR A 142 1.29 0.86 -37.89
C THR A 142 1.89 0.13 -39.08
N GLU A 143 1.10 -0.05 -40.15
CA GLU A 143 1.51 -0.81 -41.35
C GLU A 143 2.53 -0.07 -42.24
N ASN A 144 2.75 1.24 -41.99
CA ASN A 144 3.45 2.14 -42.94
C ASN A 144 4.81 2.65 -42.47
N GLU A 145 5.41 2.11 -41.41
CA GLU A 145 6.73 2.52 -40.93
C GLU A 145 7.82 1.52 -41.27
N ASP A 146 9.03 1.99 -41.58
CA ASP A 146 10.21 1.15 -41.71
C ASP A 146 10.42 0.35 -40.41
N GLY A 147 10.44 -1.00 -40.52
CA GLY A 147 10.51 -1.89 -39.35
C GLY A 147 9.17 -2.39 -38.82
N SER A 148 8.05 -2.05 -39.47
CA SER A 148 6.70 -2.47 -39.02
C SER A 148 6.56 -3.99 -38.92
N GLN A 149 7.17 -4.78 -39.81
CA GLN A 149 7.13 -6.23 -39.76
C GLN A 149 7.84 -6.79 -38.53
N VAL A 150 9.03 -6.30 -38.21
CA VAL A 150 9.77 -6.67 -36.97
C VAL A 150 8.98 -6.29 -35.74
N ASN A 151 8.38 -5.10 -35.72
CA ASN A 151 7.56 -4.64 -34.60
C ASN A 151 6.32 -5.51 -34.42
N GLN A 152 5.70 -5.98 -35.53
CA GLN A 152 4.56 -6.90 -35.48
C GLN A 152 4.96 -8.28 -34.97
N GLU A 153 6.10 -8.83 -35.39
CA GLU A 153 6.60 -10.14 -34.92
C GLU A 153 6.89 -10.11 -33.41
N LYS A 154 7.55 -9.05 -32.94
CA LYS A 154 7.82 -8.88 -31.51
C LYS A 154 6.55 -8.64 -30.69
N MET A 155 5.59 -7.88 -31.23
CA MET A 155 4.28 -7.72 -30.59
C MET A 155 3.54 -9.04 -30.50
N LYS A 156 3.59 -9.88 -31.54
CA LYS A 156 2.98 -11.21 -31.54
C LYS A 156 3.54 -12.06 -30.39
N GLN A 157 4.87 -12.10 -30.22
CA GLN A 157 5.49 -12.82 -29.11
C GLN A 157 5.01 -12.28 -27.75
N SER A 158 4.94 -10.96 -27.59
CA SER A 158 4.44 -10.35 -26.35
C SER A 158 2.96 -10.65 -26.10
N LEU A 159 2.15 -10.80 -27.15
CA LEU A 159 0.75 -11.23 -27.03
C LEU A 159 0.65 -12.69 -26.63
N ASP A 160 1.51 -13.57 -27.16
CA ASP A 160 1.55 -14.98 -26.78
C ASP A 160 1.89 -15.12 -25.29
N ASP A 161 2.87 -14.37 -24.79
CA ASP A 161 3.22 -14.33 -23.36
C ASP A 161 2.06 -13.80 -22.50
N TYR A 162 1.39 -12.74 -22.95
CA TYR A 162 0.22 -12.18 -22.25
C TYR A 162 -0.95 -13.17 -22.23
N ASN A 163 -1.21 -13.85 -23.35
CA ASN A 163 -2.25 -14.86 -23.46
C ASN A 163 -1.99 -16.03 -22.51
N ALA A 164 -0.73 -16.48 -22.43
CA ALA A 164 -0.33 -17.54 -21.49
C ALA A 164 -0.47 -17.10 -20.02
N MET A 165 -0.20 -15.81 -19.71
CA MET A 165 -0.26 -15.28 -18.35
C MET A 165 -1.69 -15.15 -17.84
N PHE A 166 -2.66 -14.83 -18.71
CA PHE A 166 -4.02 -14.43 -18.34
C PHE A 166 -5.13 -15.27 -18.99
N ASP A 167 -4.78 -16.37 -19.61
CA ASP A 167 -5.71 -17.26 -20.34
C ASP A 167 -6.59 -16.51 -21.35
N THR A 168 -5.95 -15.65 -22.14
CA THR A 168 -6.59 -14.88 -23.21
C THR A 168 -6.14 -15.39 -24.58
N LYS A 169 -6.74 -14.86 -25.67
CA LYS A 169 -6.46 -15.35 -27.06
C LYS A 169 -6.34 -14.17 -28.04
N PHE A 170 -5.61 -13.13 -27.66
CA PHE A 170 -5.39 -11.98 -28.53
C PHE A 170 -4.34 -12.28 -29.58
N ASP A 171 -4.56 -11.77 -30.78
CA ASP A 171 -3.60 -11.75 -31.89
C ASP A 171 -3.39 -10.31 -32.42
N ILE A 172 -2.51 -10.12 -33.38
CA ILE A 172 -2.18 -8.80 -33.94
C ILE A 172 -3.44 -8.10 -34.51
N SER A 173 -4.38 -8.86 -35.09
CA SER A 173 -5.63 -8.27 -35.63
C SER A 173 -6.54 -7.73 -34.51
N GLN A 174 -6.37 -8.20 -33.30
CA GLN A 174 -7.14 -7.84 -32.10
C GLN A 174 -6.41 -6.87 -31.17
N ILE A 175 -5.39 -6.17 -31.66
CA ILE A 175 -4.55 -5.25 -30.84
C ILE A 175 -5.39 -4.19 -30.09
N THR A 176 -6.51 -3.77 -30.63
CA THR A 176 -7.44 -2.84 -29.98
C THR A 176 -8.12 -3.50 -28.76
N SER A 177 -8.53 -4.76 -28.89
CA SER A 177 -9.14 -5.54 -27.82
C SER A 177 -8.12 -5.86 -26.71
N TYR A 178 -6.90 -6.24 -27.10
CA TYR A 178 -5.78 -6.39 -26.18
C TYR A 178 -5.54 -5.10 -25.37
N ASN A 179 -5.44 -3.96 -26.04
CA ASN A 179 -5.24 -2.68 -25.39
C ASN A 179 -6.39 -2.30 -24.44
N SER A 180 -7.62 -2.64 -24.80
CA SER A 180 -8.79 -2.43 -23.94
C SER A 180 -8.73 -3.34 -22.72
N ASN A 181 -8.36 -4.60 -22.87
CA ASN A 181 -8.16 -5.55 -21.78
C ASN A 181 -7.02 -5.10 -20.84
N LEU A 182 -5.88 -4.70 -21.41
CA LEU A 182 -4.74 -4.16 -20.68
C LEU A 182 -5.15 -2.95 -19.82
N ASN A 183 -5.91 -2.00 -20.38
CA ASN A 183 -6.38 -0.82 -19.67
C ASN A 183 -7.33 -1.19 -18.51
N LYS A 184 -8.26 -2.12 -18.72
CA LYS A 184 -9.17 -2.60 -17.66
C LYS A 184 -8.38 -3.25 -16.53
N ARG A 185 -7.39 -4.07 -16.86
CA ARG A 185 -6.52 -4.77 -15.92
C ARG A 185 -5.70 -3.79 -15.07
N LEU A 186 -5.08 -2.80 -15.69
CA LEU A 186 -4.33 -1.74 -15.00
C LEU A 186 -5.22 -0.82 -14.17
N SER A 187 -6.47 -0.59 -14.55
CA SER A 187 -7.38 0.28 -13.79
C SER A 187 -7.93 -0.38 -12.52
N ARG A 188 -8.00 -1.73 -12.48
CA ARG A 188 -8.53 -2.56 -11.38
C ARG A 188 -9.90 -2.09 -10.86
N LYS A 189 -10.70 -1.43 -11.72
CA LYS A 189 -12.06 -0.97 -11.35
C LYS A 189 -13.04 -2.14 -11.21
N ASP A 190 -12.84 -3.18 -12.02
CA ASP A 190 -13.60 -4.42 -11.98
C ASP A 190 -13.02 -5.36 -10.90
N PRO A 191 -13.83 -5.96 -10.01
CA PRO A 191 -13.41 -6.90 -8.99
C PRO A 191 -12.54 -8.05 -9.50
N LYS A 192 -12.80 -8.54 -10.72
CA LYS A 192 -11.98 -9.56 -11.38
C LYS A 192 -10.47 -9.21 -11.36
N TYR A 193 -10.13 -7.95 -11.61
CA TYR A 193 -8.73 -7.51 -11.70
C TYR A 193 -8.09 -7.15 -10.35
N LYS A 194 -8.81 -7.33 -9.24
CA LYS A 194 -8.26 -7.16 -7.88
C LYS A 194 -7.51 -8.41 -7.40
N SER A 195 -7.76 -9.58 -8.00
CA SER A 195 -7.02 -10.80 -7.69
C SER A 195 -5.58 -10.75 -8.23
N ARG A 196 -4.60 -11.25 -7.48
CA ARG A 196 -3.18 -11.32 -7.89
C ARG A 196 -2.99 -12.01 -9.24
N ASN A 197 -3.73 -13.04 -9.52
CA ASN A 197 -3.64 -13.78 -10.78
C ASN A 197 -3.94 -12.90 -12.00
N GLU A 198 -4.79 -11.89 -11.83
CA GLU A 198 -5.22 -10.97 -12.87
C GLU A 198 -4.43 -9.65 -12.90
N GLN A 199 -3.50 -9.44 -11.95
CA GLN A 199 -2.74 -8.19 -11.83
C GLN A 199 -1.48 -8.20 -12.69
N LEU A 200 -1.11 -7.00 -13.16
CA LEU A 200 0.20 -6.68 -13.71
C LEU A 200 1.00 -5.89 -12.67
N ASP A 201 2.32 -5.99 -12.74
CA ASP A 201 3.25 -5.22 -11.91
C ASP A 201 3.87 -4.09 -12.71
N LEU A 202 4.10 -4.30 -14.01
CA LEU A 202 4.79 -3.34 -14.86
C LEU A 202 4.18 -3.33 -16.27
N VAL A 203 3.99 -2.14 -16.83
CA VAL A 203 3.69 -1.97 -18.25
C VAL A 203 4.78 -1.14 -18.92
N ILE A 204 5.28 -1.60 -20.06
CA ILE A 204 6.31 -0.91 -20.86
C ILE A 204 5.61 -0.19 -22.01
N VAL A 205 5.88 1.10 -22.16
CA VAL A 205 5.25 1.96 -23.16
C VAL A 205 6.25 2.91 -23.81
N VAL A 206 5.87 3.51 -24.92
CA VAL A 206 6.58 4.69 -25.48
C VAL A 206 5.82 5.96 -25.04
N ASP A 207 4.71 6.31 -25.69
CA ASP A 207 3.90 7.49 -25.34
C ASP A 207 2.49 7.09 -24.88
N ARG A 208 2.08 5.86 -25.16
CA ARG A 208 0.77 5.37 -24.80
C ARG A 208 0.61 5.32 -23.28
N LEU A 209 -0.59 5.57 -22.78
CA LEU A 209 -0.94 5.63 -21.35
C LEU A 209 -0.38 6.84 -20.57
N LEU A 210 0.55 7.61 -21.13
CA LEU A 210 1.01 8.85 -20.51
C LEU A 210 -0.08 9.92 -20.48
N THR A 211 -1.04 9.84 -21.39
CA THR A 211 -2.19 10.76 -21.46
C THR A 211 -3.50 9.99 -21.55
N GLY A 212 -4.60 10.57 -21.04
CA GLY A 212 -5.96 10.03 -21.21
C GLY A 212 -6.26 8.70 -20.52
N PHE A 213 -5.40 8.22 -19.61
CA PHE A 213 -5.56 6.96 -18.89
C PHE A 213 -5.79 7.22 -17.39
N ASP A 214 -6.73 6.49 -16.79
CA ASP A 214 -7.09 6.61 -15.37
C ASP A 214 -7.01 5.27 -14.67
N ALA A 215 -5.94 5.09 -13.88
CA ALA A 215 -5.67 3.91 -13.08
C ALA A 215 -5.22 4.34 -11.67
N PRO A 216 -6.11 4.32 -10.68
CA PRO A 216 -5.75 4.66 -9.30
C PRO A 216 -4.63 3.79 -8.72
N CYS A 217 -4.52 2.53 -9.14
CA CYS A 217 -3.47 1.59 -8.71
C CYS A 217 -2.09 1.88 -9.33
N MET A 218 -2.00 2.74 -10.35
CA MET A 218 -0.72 3.17 -10.90
C MET A 218 0.01 4.06 -9.90
N SER A 219 1.05 3.53 -9.26
CA SER A 219 1.81 4.26 -8.23
C SER A 219 3.02 4.97 -8.79
N THR A 220 3.71 4.36 -9.76
CA THR A 220 5.05 4.77 -10.17
C THR A 220 5.18 4.89 -11.67
N ILE A 221 5.79 6.00 -12.15
CA ILE A 221 6.30 6.10 -13.51
C ILE A 221 7.83 6.07 -13.46
N PHE A 222 8.40 5.15 -14.21
CA PHE A 222 9.82 5.01 -14.49
C PHE A 222 10.09 5.60 -15.87
N ILE A 223 10.93 6.63 -15.95
CA ILE A 223 11.16 7.41 -17.17
C ILE A 223 12.59 7.20 -17.65
N ASP A 224 12.78 6.31 -18.64
CA ASP A 224 14.06 6.09 -19.30
C ASP A 224 14.06 6.69 -20.71
N ARG A 225 13.96 8.00 -20.76
CA ARG A 225 14.00 8.81 -21.98
C ARG A 225 14.45 10.23 -21.67
N GLN A 226 14.78 10.98 -22.71
CA GLN A 226 15.09 12.42 -22.59
C GLN A 226 13.89 13.20 -22.03
N PRO A 227 14.13 14.31 -21.33
CA PRO A 227 13.07 15.12 -20.75
C PRO A 227 12.02 15.56 -21.78
N MET A 228 10.77 15.46 -21.38
CA MET A 228 9.60 15.94 -22.13
C MET A 228 9.34 17.41 -21.82
N GLY A 229 8.50 18.06 -22.65
CA GLY A 229 8.04 19.42 -22.36
C GLY A 229 7.25 19.50 -21.04
N PRO A 230 7.21 20.68 -20.39
CA PRO A 230 6.55 20.83 -19.07
C PRO A 230 5.10 20.34 -19.03
N HIS A 231 4.36 20.54 -20.11
CA HIS A 231 2.96 20.10 -20.22
C HIS A 231 2.85 18.57 -20.25
N ASP A 232 3.62 17.91 -21.10
CA ASP A 232 3.61 16.45 -21.25
C ASP A 232 4.14 15.78 -19.98
N LEU A 233 5.11 16.41 -19.32
CA LEU A 233 5.68 15.95 -18.08
C LEU A 233 4.63 15.90 -16.95
N ILE A 234 3.90 16.99 -16.73
CA ILE A 234 2.85 17.02 -15.70
C ILE A 234 1.68 16.10 -16.07
N GLN A 235 1.34 15.96 -17.34
CA GLN A 235 0.32 14.99 -17.74
C GLN A 235 0.73 13.55 -17.44
N ALA A 236 2.00 13.20 -17.70
CA ALA A 236 2.56 11.90 -17.33
C ALA A 236 2.55 11.69 -15.81
N PHE A 237 3.05 12.67 -15.04
CA PHE A 237 3.03 12.62 -13.57
C PHE A 237 1.63 12.40 -13.02
N SER A 238 0.63 13.07 -13.61
CA SER A 238 -0.78 12.98 -13.20
C SER A 238 -1.39 11.58 -13.39
N ARG A 239 -0.66 10.61 -13.94
CA ARG A 239 -1.11 9.20 -13.94
C ARG A 239 -0.94 8.57 -12.58
N THR A 240 0.02 9.03 -11.77
CA THR A 240 0.34 8.45 -10.46
C THR A 240 -0.34 9.15 -9.28
N ASN A 241 -0.90 10.35 -9.47
CA ASN A 241 -1.44 11.16 -8.36
C ASN A 241 -2.91 10.87 -8.01
N ARG A 242 -3.52 9.83 -8.59
CA ARG A 242 -4.87 9.41 -8.25
C ARG A 242 -4.91 8.79 -6.86
N ILE A 243 -5.91 9.17 -6.08
CA ILE A 243 -6.15 8.57 -4.77
C ILE A 243 -6.66 7.14 -5.01
N PHE A 244 -6.00 6.17 -4.39
CA PHE A 244 -6.44 4.79 -4.31
C PHE A 244 -6.73 4.44 -2.85
N ASP A 245 -5.70 4.54 -2.02
CA ASP A 245 -5.75 4.45 -0.57
C ASP A 245 -4.63 5.34 -0.02
N LYS A 246 -4.98 6.30 0.83
CA LYS A 246 -4.04 7.32 1.32
C LYS A 246 -2.93 6.74 2.20
N LYS A 247 -3.18 5.62 2.86
CA LYS A 247 -2.20 4.93 3.71
C LYS A 247 -1.15 4.22 2.89
N SER A 248 -1.59 3.37 1.96
CA SER A 248 -0.69 2.52 1.17
C SER A 248 -0.08 3.25 -0.03
N LYS A 249 -0.76 4.31 -0.55
CA LYS A 249 -0.31 5.13 -1.68
C LYS A 249 -0.40 6.63 -1.33
N PRO A 250 0.52 7.15 -0.52
CA PRO A 250 0.45 8.56 -0.07
C PRO A 250 0.89 9.56 -1.14
N TYR A 251 1.71 9.15 -2.13
CA TYR A 251 2.28 10.00 -3.17
C TYR A 251 2.26 9.31 -4.53
N GLY A 252 2.23 10.12 -5.62
CA GLY A 252 2.61 9.66 -6.94
C GLY A 252 4.13 9.61 -7.06
N GLN A 253 4.68 8.47 -7.49
CA GLN A 253 6.13 8.22 -7.56
C GLN A 253 6.66 8.42 -8.97
N ILE A 254 7.75 9.17 -9.13
CA ILE A 254 8.39 9.46 -10.41
C ILE A 254 9.88 9.16 -10.28
N VAL A 255 10.40 8.30 -11.14
CA VAL A 255 11.84 7.99 -11.18
C VAL A 255 12.36 8.23 -12.61
N THR A 256 13.39 9.05 -12.76
CA THR A 256 14.00 9.38 -14.04
C THR A 256 15.43 8.84 -14.10
N PHE A 257 15.83 8.31 -15.26
CA PHE A 257 17.12 7.62 -15.41
C PHE A 257 18.11 8.28 -16.39
N GLN A 258 17.66 9.32 -17.10
CA GLN A 258 18.50 10.03 -18.07
C GLN A 258 18.60 11.51 -17.70
N ALA A 259 19.74 12.13 -18.01
CA ALA A 259 19.96 13.56 -17.93
C ALA A 259 19.42 14.22 -16.65
N PRO A 260 19.90 13.84 -15.44
CA PRO A 260 19.30 14.23 -14.16
C PRO A 260 19.23 15.74 -13.95
N VAL A 261 20.26 16.51 -14.33
CA VAL A 261 20.29 17.97 -14.18
C VAL A 261 19.28 18.64 -15.12
N LEU A 262 19.23 18.16 -16.37
CA LEU A 262 18.28 18.68 -17.36
C LEU A 262 16.85 18.30 -16.98
N PHE A 263 16.66 17.06 -16.50
CA PHE A 263 15.34 16.60 -16.07
C PHE A 263 14.82 17.40 -14.87
N LYS A 264 15.69 17.62 -13.86
CA LYS A 264 15.34 18.47 -12.70
C LYS A 264 14.91 19.86 -13.14
N LYS A 265 15.64 20.48 -14.07
CA LYS A 265 15.27 21.79 -14.61
C LYS A 265 13.90 21.78 -15.30
N CYS A 266 13.60 20.74 -16.08
CA CYS A 266 12.29 20.62 -16.75
C CYS A 266 11.15 20.42 -15.73
N VAL A 267 11.40 19.68 -14.66
CA VAL A 267 10.48 19.51 -13.54
C VAL A 267 10.24 20.83 -12.81
N ASP A 268 11.30 21.58 -12.48
CA ASP A 268 11.18 22.91 -11.84
C ASP A 268 10.40 23.90 -12.70
N ASP A 269 10.61 23.90 -14.01
CA ASP A 269 9.88 24.75 -14.95
C ASP A 269 8.41 24.34 -15.06
N ALA A 270 8.11 23.03 -15.01
CA ALA A 270 6.76 22.51 -14.98
C ALA A 270 6.04 22.90 -13.69
N VAL A 271 6.69 22.75 -12.54
CA VAL A 271 6.13 23.18 -11.23
C VAL A 271 5.79 24.66 -11.24
N LYS A 272 6.69 25.53 -11.68
CA LYS A 272 6.45 26.98 -11.77
C LYS A 272 5.23 27.30 -12.66
N LEU A 273 5.08 26.57 -13.78
CA LEU A 273 3.96 26.79 -14.71
C LEU A 273 2.62 26.41 -14.09
N TYR A 274 2.57 25.27 -13.40
CA TYR A 274 1.31 24.69 -12.88
C TYR A 274 0.96 25.14 -11.46
N SER A 275 1.93 25.71 -10.72
CA SER A 275 1.70 26.37 -9.43
C SER A 275 1.39 27.85 -9.55
N ALA A 276 1.61 28.46 -10.71
CA ALA A 276 1.42 29.90 -10.92
C ALA A 276 -0.02 30.33 -10.63
N GLY A 277 -0.18 31.19 -9.60
CA GLY A 277 -1.48 31.70 -9.13
C GLY A 277 -2.15 30.83 -8.06
N SER A 278 -1.49 29.83 -7.50
CA SER A 278 -1.89 29.20 -6.24
C SER A 278 -1.64 30.17 -5.08
N THR A 279 -2.55 30.15 -4.10
CA THR A 279 -2.39 30.84 -2.80
C THR A 279 -1.86 29.87 -1.72
N GLU A 280 -1.72 28.61 -2.08
CA GLU A 280 -1.31 27.54 -1.15
C GLU A 280 0.21 27.34 -1.16
N ASP A 281 0.78 27.13 0.03
CA ASP A 281 2.20 26.82 0.21
C ASP A 281 2.51 25.30 0.16
N THR A 282 1.51 24.47 -0.16
CA THR A 282 1.67 23.01 -0.21
C THR A 282 2.65 22.63 -1.33
N PRO A 283 3.75 21.92 -1.04
CA PRO A 283 4.70 21.50 -2.05
C PRO A 283 4.05 20.57 -3.08
N LEU A 284 4.22 20.87 -4.36
CA LEU A 284 3.77 19.99 -5.45
C LEU A 284 4.64 18.74 -5.56
N ILE A 285 5.94 18.90 -5.31
CA ILE A 285 6.98 17.86 -5.47
C ILE A 285 7.80 17.78 -4.21
N ALA A 286 8.18 16.55 -3.81
CA ALA A 286 9.14 16.27 -2.77
C ALA A 286 10.32 15.48 -3.37
N GLU A 287 11.53 15.91 -3.05
CA GLU A 287 12.79 15.25 -3.39
C GLU A 287 13.49 14.75 -2.12
N TRP A 288 14.49 13.87 -2.27
CA TRP A 288 15.27 13.36 -1.14
C TRP A 288 15.88 14.48 -0.26
N ASP A 289 16.45 15.49 -0.91
CA ASP A 289 17.14 16.60 -0.24
C ASP A 289 16.19 17.49 0.58
N ASP A 290 14.88 17.39 0.35
CA ASP A 290 13.84 18.05 1.15
C ASP A 290 13.35 17.14 2.28
N VAL A 291 13.12 15.86 1.97
CA VAL A 291 12.47 14.89 2.87
C VAL A 291 13.42 14.43 3.97
N GLU A 292 14.68 14.12 3.67
CA GLU A 292 15.63 13.63 4.68
C GLU A 292 15.89 14.65 5.81
N PRO A 293 16.12 15.96 5.54
CA PRO A 293 16.23 16.95 6.61
C PRO A 293 14.93 17.13 7.40
N ALA A 294 13.76 17.06 6.75
CA ALA A 294 12.48 17.13 7.42
C ALA A 294 12.24 15.92 8.34
N PHE A 295 12.60 14.72 7.89
CA PHE A 295 12.58 13.51 8.70
C PHE A 295 13.47 13.63 9.95
N LYS A 296 14.73 14.08 9.80
CA LYS A 296 15.64 14.30 10.93
C LYS A 296 15.08 15.30 11.94
N LYS A 297 14.42 16.35 11.45
CA LYS A 297 13.76 17.35 12.32
C LYS A 297 12.56 16.74 13.05
N ALA A 298 11.75 15.93 12.36
CA ALA A 298 10.61 15.26 12.96
C ALA A 298 11.03 14.22 14.01
N LEU A 299 12.11 13.46 13.75
CA LEU A 299 12.69 12.54 14.72
C LEU A 299 13.19 13.29 15.97
N ALA A 300 13.86 14.42 15.80
CA ALA A 300 14.29 15.25 16.92
C ALA A 300 13.09 15.79 17.73
N ALA A 301 12.00 16.20 17.08
CA ALA A 301 10.79 16.65 17.75
C ALA A 301 10.09 15.48 18.50
N LEU A 302 10.05 14.29 17.92
CA LEU A 302 9.55 13.08 18.58
C LEU A 302 10.36 12.78 19.86
N ARG A 303 11.71 12.86 19.79
CA ARG A 303 12.61 12.64 20.94
C ARG A 303 12.43 13.68 22.05
N ILE A 304 12.02 14.89 21.70
CA ILE A 304 11.68 15.91 22.71
C ILE A 304 10.34 15.58 23.37
N ALA A 305 9.37 15.09 22.62
CA ALA A 305 8.06 14.69 23.15
C ALA A 305 8.13 13.40 23.98
N ALA A 306 8.91 12.41 23.53
CA ALA A 306 9.14 11.12 24.19
C ALA A 306 10.57 10.66 23.88
N GLN A 307 11.47 10.70 24.86
CA GLN A 307 12.88 10.39 24.61
C GLN A 307 13.08 8.93 24.22
N ILE A 308 12.37 8.03 24.87
CA ILE A 308 12.30 6.59 24.56
C ILE A 308 10.84 6.13 24.64
N PRO A 309 10.46 5.04 23.95
CA PRO A 309 9.08 4.54 23.99
C PRO A 309 8.58 4.21 25.40
N ASP A 310 9.46 3.70 26.27
CA ASP A 310 9.11 3.29 27.64
C ASP A 310 8.65 4.44 28.55
N ASP A 311 8.94 5.68 28.20
CA ASP A 311 8.49 6.85 28.96
C ASP A 311 6.98 7.14 28.77
N ILE A 312 6.41 6.73 27.62
CA ILE A 312 5.06 7.10 27.17
C ILE A 312 3.94 6.64 28.13
N PRO A 313 3.97 5.42 28.70
CA PRO A 313 2.91 5.00 29.63
C PRO A 313 2.78 5.88 30.88
N SER A 314 3.87 6.53 31.30
CA SER A 314 3.91 7.38 32.49
C SER A 314 3.54 8.84 32.25
N MET A 315 3.31 9.24 30.99
CA MET A 315 2.96 10.60 30.59
C MET A 315 1.53 10.98 30.99
N SER A 316 1.32 12.28 31.24
CA SER A 316 -0.01 12.87 31.36
C SER A 316 -0.77 12.81 30.02
N ASP A 317 -2.09 12.97 30.04
CA ASP A 317 -2.92 12.96 28.82
C ASP A 317 -2.50 14.06 27.84
N GLU A 318 -2.11 15.24 28.32
CA GLU A 318 -1.62 16.34 27.48
C GLU A 318 -0.28 16.00 26.80
N GLU A 319 0.65 15.37 27.51
CA GLU A 319 1.93 14.89 26.95
C GLU A 319 1.71 13.77 25.94
N LYS A 320 0.77 12.85 26.18
CA LYS A 320 0.39 11.79 25.23
C LYS A 320 -0.19 12.36 23.94
N LEU A 321 -1.05 13.39 24.03
CA LEU A 321 -1.57 14.07 22.84
C LEU A 321 -0.46 14.78 22.06
N HIS A 322 0.49 15.42 22.75
CA HIS A 322 1.64 16.03 22.11
C HIS A 322 2.54 14.98 21.43
N PHE A 323 2.80 13.85 22.09
CA PHE A 323 3.50 12.71 21.50
C PHE A 323 2.81 12.21 20.23
N MET A 324 1.49 11.98 20.26
CA MET A 324 0.72 11.52 19.10
C MET A 324 0.92 12.43 17.89
N LYS A 325 0.85 13.74 18.08
CA LYS A 325 1.05 14.73 17.03
C LYS A 325 2.45 14.67 16.41
N MET A 326 3.47 14.57 17.26
CA MET A 326 4.87 14.46 16.83
C MET A 326 5.10 13.13 16.10
N PHE A 327 4.51 12.05 16.60
CA PHE A 327 4.63 10.73 15.99
C PHE A 327 3.93 10.65 14.63
N GLN A 328 2.74 11.22 14.44
CA GLN A 328 2.07 11.30 13.13
C GLN A 328 2.94 12.01 12.09
N SER A 329 3.58 13.12 12.47
CA SER A 329 4.49 13.84 11.58
C SER A 329 5.72 13.02 11.23
N PHE A 330 6.31 12.34 12.21
CA PHE A 330 7.47 11.48 12.05
C PHE A 330 7.13 10.26 11.16
N ASP A 331 6.05 9.54 11.44
CA ASP A 331 5.62 8.36 10.69
C ASP A 331 5.37 8.68 9.21
N ARG A 332 4.70 9.82 8.92
CA ARG A 332 4.46 10.27 7.54
C ARG A 332 5.75 10.51 6.78
N LEU A 333 6.71 11.21 7.39
CA LEU A 333 8.01 11.49 6.78
C LEU A 333 8.87 10.23 6.67
N PHE A 334 8.75 9.32 7.61
CA PHE A 334 9.45 8.03 7.56
C PHE A 334 8.92 7.16 6.42
N ALA A 335 7.61 7.05 6.25
CA ALA A 335 7.01 6.36 5.11
C ALA A 335 7.46 6.96 3.78
N GLN A 336 7.52 8.30 3.71
CA GLN A 336 8.00 9.00 2.55
C GLN A 336 9.48 8.71 2.28
N LEU A 337 10.34 8.75 3.30
CA LEU A 337 11.77 8.45 3.19
C LEU A 337 12.00 7.01 2.70
N LYS A 338 11.29 6.03 3.29
CA LYS A 338 11.35 4.61 2.89
C LYS A 338 10.99 4.38 1.41
N SER A 339 10.21 5.25 0.82
CA SER A 339 9.78 5.07 -0.57
C SER A 339 10.82 5.53 -1.61
N PHE A 340 11.91 6.20 -1.22
CA PHE A 340 13.00 6.52 -2.13
C PHE A 340 13.88 5.29 -2.44
N SER A 341 14.33 5.17 -3.68
CA SER A 341 15.26 4.09 -4.11
C SER A 341 16.63 4.15 -3.42
N ARG A 342 16.96 5.32 -2.90
CA ARG A 342 18.20 5.58 -2.14
C ARG A 342 18.13 5.09 -0.70
N TYR A 343 16.92 4.90 -0.15
CA TYR A 343 16.74 4.46 1.23
C TYR A 343 17.26 3.02 1.39
N ASP A 344 17.99 2.80 2.49
CA ASP A 344 18.45 1.49 2.94
C ASP A 344 18.24 1.40 4.46
N GLU A 345 17.84 0.24 4.96
CA GLU A 345 17.55 0.03 6.38
C GLU A 345 18.77 0.31 7.28
N SER A 346 19.99 0.12 6.77
CA SER A 346 21.22 0.47 7.49
C SER A 346 21.37 1.96 7.81
N MET A 347 20.66 2.84 7.08
CA MET A 347 20.65 4.28 7.37
C MET A 347 19.97 4.64 8.69
N LEU A 348 19.14 3.75 9.25
CA LEU A 348 18.49 3.99 10.54
C LEU A 348 19.50 4.15 11.66
N ASP A 349 20.60 3.40 11.64
CA ASP A 349 21.68 3.53 12.61
C ASP A 349 22.32 4.93 12.56
N ASP A 350 22.50 5.48 11.34
CA ASP A 350 23.04 6.83 11.13
C ASP A 350 22.08 7.91 11.64
N TYR A 351 20.78 7.65 11.62
CA TYR A 351 19.75 8.55 12.15
C TYR A 351 19.55 8.40 13.68
N GLY A 352 20.13 7.38 14.28
CA GLY A 352 20.04 7.11 15.72
C GLY A 352 18.67 6.59 16.16
N ILE A 353 18.02 5.80 15.32
CA ILE A 353 16.78 5.09 15.63
C ILE A 353 16.87 3.67 15.06
N THR A 354 16.29 2.69 15.75
CA THR A 354 16.17 1.32 15.25
C THR A 354 14.76 1.05 14.74
N GLU A 355 14.60 0.02 13.92
CA GLU A 355 13.28 -0.42 13.47
C GLU A 355 12.42 -0.89 14.65
N GLN A 356 13.02 -1.59 15.62
CA GLN A 356 12.32 -2.00 16.84
C GLN A 356 11.80 -0.81 17.63
N GLU A 357 12.61 0.21 17.82
CA GLU A 357 12.22 1.43 18.52
C GLU A 357 11.07 2.17 17.82
N TYR A 358 11.07 2.18 16.47
CA TYR A 358 9.93 2.69 15.72
C TYR A 358 8.67 1.86 15.99
N ILE A 359 8.77 0.52 15.99
CA ILE A 359 7.65 -0.39 16.28
C ILE A 359 7.09 -0.13 17.70
N ASP A 360 7.96 0.09 18.68
CA ASP A 360 7.57 0.36 20.06
C ASP A 360 6.83 1.71 20.17
N TYR A 361 7.31 2.77 19.52
CA TYR A 361 6.59 4.04 19.40
C TYR A 361 5.22 3.86 18.72
N ALA A 362 5.17 3.09 17.64
CA ALA A 362 3.93 2.81 16.92
C ALA A 362 2.91 2.05 17.78
N GLY A 363 3.39 1.09 18.58
CA GLY A 363 2.57 0.36 19.55
C GLY A 363 1.93 1.29 20.58
N HIS A 364 2.72 2.18 21.19
CA HIS A 364 2.19 3.17 22.15
C HIS A 364 1.22 4.18 21.49
N TYR A 365 1.52 4.62 20.27
CA TYR A 365 0.61 5.48 19.49
C TYR A 365 -0.76 4.81 19.29
N LEU A 366 -0.79 3.55 18.84
CA LEU A 366 -2.03 2.81 18.62
C LEU A 366 -2.81 2.60 19.93
N ASN A 367 -2.11 2.38 21.03
CA ASN A 367 -2.72 2.23 22.35
C ASN A 367 -3.42 3.52 22.76
N ILE A 368 -2.74 4.67 22.71
CA ILE A 368 -3.32 5.97 23.06
C ILE A 368 -4.49 6.31 22.12
N LYS A 369 -4.33 6.09 20.81
CA LYS A 369 -5.41 6.31 19.82
C LYS A 369 -6.68 5.53 20.19
N SER A 370 -6.53 4.30 20.68
CA SER A 370 -7.68 3.47 21.10
C SER A 370 -8.36 3.96 22.39
N GLU A 371 -7.64 4.68 23.25
CA GLU A 371 -8.15 5.23 24.52
C GLU A 371 -8.94 6.54 24.33
N ILE A 372 -8.52 7.38 23.38
CA ILE A 372 -9.10 8.73 23.17
C ILE A 372 -10.47 8.66 22.48
N GLY A 373 -10.76 7.60 21.72
CA GLY A 373 -12.02 7.49 20.95
C GLY A 373 -12.07 8.45 19.75
N PRO A 374 -13.16 8.46 18.96
CA PRO A 374 -13.32 9.37 17.85
C PRO A 374 -13.45 10.82 18.36
N ASP A 375 -12.74 11.75 17.72
CA ASP A 375 -12.75 13.17 18.01
C ASP A 375 -14.19 13.73 17.95
N PRO A 376 -14.64 14.51 18.95
CA PRO A 376 -15.95 15.18 18.92
C PRO A 376 -16.09 16.26 17.82
N GLY A 377 -15.05 16.48 16.99
CA GLY A 377 -15.02 17.50 15.94
C GLY A 377 -14.63 18.90 16.45
N PRO A 378 -14.23 19.82 15.56
CA PRO A 378 -13.76 21.14 15.94
C PRO A 378 -14.87 21.94 16.60
N ASP A 379 -14.54 22.61 17.72
CA ASP A 379 -15.42 23.58 18.37
C ASP A 379 -15.68 24.75 17.40
N PRO A 380 -16.93 24.97 16.94
CA PRO A 380 -17.24 26.02 15.97
C PRO A 380 -17.00 27.44 16.51
N VAL A 381 -16.72 27.61 17.79
CA VAL A 381 -16.57 28.93 18.47
C VAL A 381 -15.10 29.33 18.62
N ASN A 382 -14.17 28.38 18.73
CA ASN A 382 -12.73 28.63 18.88
C ASN A 382 -11.93 27.65 17.99
N PRO A 383 -11.57 28.02 16.76
CA PRO A 383 -10.67 27.20 15.97
C PRO A 383 -9.29 27.12 16.66
N PRO A 384 -8.69 25.94 16.78
CA PRO A 384 -7.39 25.77 17.40
C PRO A 384 -6.30 26.51 16.61
N VAL A 385 -5.37 27.13 17.32
CA VAL A 385 -4.23 27.90 16.79
C VAL A 385 -3.10 26.98 16.30
N GLU A 386 -3.16 25.68 16.62
CA GLU A 386 -2.17 24.67 16.25
C GLU A 386 -2.82 23.56 15.39
N PRO A 387 -2.07 22.91 14.46
CA PRO A 387 -2.60 21.81 13.68
C PRO A 387 -3.15 20.71 14.60
N GLU A 388 -4.40 20.35 14.38
CA GLU A 388 -5.12 19.31 15.13
C GLU A 388 -4.47 17.94 14.95
N ILE A 389 -4.65 17.07 15.94
CA ILE A 389 -4.32 15.65 15.79
C ILE A 389 -5.30 15.08 14.78
N ASP A 390 -4.79 14.46 13.74
CA ASP A 390 -5.63 13.74 12.78
C ASP A 390 -6.11 12.43 13.44
N SER A 391 -7.34 12.43 13.95
CA SER A 391 -7.96 11.27 14.62
C SER A 391 -8.10 10.07 13.68
N ASP A 392 -8.25 10.33 12.38
CA ASP A 392 -8.40 9.32 11.34
C ASP A 392 -7.03 8.86 10.78
N TYR A 393 -5.92 9.47 11.26
CA TYR A 393 -4.59 9.13 10.81
C TYR A 393 -4.27 7.66 11.03
N GLU A 394 -3.95 6.96 9.96
CA GLU A 394 -3.43 5.61 10.00
C GLU A 394 -1.91 5.61 9.76
N LEU A 395 -1.18 4.73 10.47
CA LEU A 395 0.26 4.62 10.36
C LEU A 395 0.68 4.27 8.94
N MET A 396 1.55 5.07 8.34
CA MET A 396 2.00 4.94 6.95
C MET A 396 3.31 4.16 6.82
N ALA A 397 4.26 4.37 7.75
CA ALA A 397 5.54 3.68 7.73
C ALA A 397 5.48 2.29 8.38
N TYR A 398 4.45 2.02 9.16
CA TYR A 398 4.22 0.73 9.78
C TYR A 398 3.69 -0.25 8.74
N SER A 399 4.57 -1.09 8.21
CA SER A 399 4.15 -2.22 7.39
C SER A 399 3.71 -3.36 8.30
N ASN A 400 2.43 -3.47 8.54
CA ASN A 400 1.89 -4.72 9.01
C ASN A 400 1.96 -5.69 7.81
N THR A 401 2.86 -6.65 7.86
CA THR A 401 2.87 -7.82 6.96
C THR A 401 1.66 -8.74 7.20
N ARG A 402 0.61 -8.22 7.86
CA ARG A 402 -0.66 -8.93 7.98
C ARG A 402 -1.24 -9.03 6.58
N ILE A 403 -1.28 -10.25 6.09
CA ILE A 403 -2.23 -10.62 5.05
C ILE A 403 -3.58 -10.23 5.62
N ASP A 404 -4.15 -9.20 5.04
CA ASP A 404 -5.40 -8.63 5.53
C ASP A 404 -6.46 -9.71 5.34
N TYR A 405 -6.99 -10.22 6.44
CA TYR A 405 -8.02 -11.25 6.37
C TYR A 405 -9.25 -10.77 5.61
N GLU A 406 -9.46 -9.44 5.50
CA GLU A 406 -10.48 -8.84 4.63
C GLU A 406 -10.29 -9.21 3.16
N TYR A 407 -9.04 -9.33 2.68
CA TYR A 407 -8.78 -9.80 1.32
C TYR A 407 -9.25 -11.25 1.13
N ILE A 408 -8.95 -12.12 2.11
CA ILE A 408 -9.38 -13.52 2.10
C ILE A 408 -10.91 -13.60 2.13
N ILE A 409 -11.55 -12.79 2.98
CA ILE A 409 -13.01 -12.67 3.04
C ILE A 409 -13.59 -12.26 1.69
N ASN A 410 -13.05 -11.23 1.06
CA ASN A 410 -13.51 -10.78 -0.26
C ASN A 410 -13.29 -11.85 -1.34
N LEU A 411 -12.19 -12.57 -1.30
CA LEU A 411 -11.93 -13.67 -2.22
C LEU A 411 -12.97 -14.80 -2.04
N ILE A 412 -13.25 -15.19 -0.80
CA ILE A 412 -14.27 -16.18 -0.47
C ILE A 412 -15.68 -15.66 -0.84
N GLN A 413 -15.98 -14.38 -0.57
CA GLN A 413 -17.25 -13.75 -0.94
C GLN A 413 -17.51 -13.85 -2.45
N ASN A 414 -16.48 -13.60 -3.27
CA ASN A 414 -16.56 -13.69 -4.72
C ASN A 414 -16.65 -15.14 -5.25
N ILE A 415 -16.24 -16.14 -4.47
CA ILE A 415 -16.47 -17.55 -4.79
C ILE A 415 -17.94 -17.90 -4.61
N VAL A 416 -18.53 -17.47 -3.48
CA VAL A 416 -19.89 -17.83 -3.08
C VAL A 416 -20.96 -16.98 -3.77
N ASN A 417 -20.69 -15.70 -3.98
CA ASN A 417 -21.60 -14.73 -4.59
C ASN A 417 -20.84 -13.95 -5.68
N PRO A 418 -20.68 -14.51 -6.89
CA PRO A 418 -20.08 -13.77 -8.01
C PRO A 418 -20.89 -12.51 -8.32
N GLU A 419 -20.22 -11.37 -8.48
CA GLU A 419 -20.87 -10.08 -8.80
C GLU A 419 -21.39 -10.01 -10.24
N ASP A 420 -20.90 -10.86 -11.15
CA ASP A 420 -21.40 -10.98 -12.52
C ASP A 420 -22.34 -12.18 -12.64
N ASP A 421 -23.45 -12.01 -13.37
CA ASP A 421 -24.45 -13.06 -13.72
C ASP A 421 -23.86 -14.20 -14.61
N GLY A 422 -22.54 -14.28 -14.75
CA GLY A 422 -21.83 -15.34 -15.46
C GLY A 422 -21.49 -16.50 -14.52
N ASP A 423 -21.96 -17.71 -14.86
CA ASP A 423 -21.55 -18.94 -14.18
C ASP A 423 -20.02 -19.08 -14.24
N ILE A 424 -19.35 -18.96 -13.07
CA ILE A 424 -17.93 -19.28 -12.93
C ILE A 424 -17.74 -20.78 -13.25
N THR A 425 -16.79 -21.11 -14.12
CA THR A 425 -16.52 -22.52 -14.42
C THR A 425 -16.00 -23.26 -13.18
N PRO A 426 -16.29 -24.57 -13.04
CA PRO A 426 -15.79 -25.35 -11.91
C PRO A 426 -14.27 -25.26 -11.72
N GLU A 427 -13.51 -25.14 -12.83
CA GLU A 427 -12.05 -25.02 -12.82
C GLU A 427 -11.58 -23.65 -12.30
N GLU A 428 -12.24 -22.56 -12.69
CA GLU A 428 -11.96 -21.20 -12.18
C GLU A 428 -12.30 -21.09 -10.69
N LYS A 429 -13.37 -21.73 -10.28
CA LYS A 429 -13.79 -21.79 -8.87
C LYS A 429 -12.75 -22.51 -8.03
N GLN A 430 -12.30 -23.71 -8.46
CA GLN A 430 -11.27 -24.47 -7.75
C GLN A 430 -9.98 -23.68 -7.61
N LYS A 431 -9.57 -22.97 -8.65
CA LYS A 431 -8.37 -22.12 -8.63
C LYS A 431 -8.49 -21.00 -7.58
N LYS A 432 -9.66 -20.36 -7.45
CA LYS A 432 -9.91 -19.33 -6.43
C LYS A 432 -9.90 -19.92 -5.01
N ILE A 433 -10.43 -21.12 -4.84
CA ILE A 433 -10.40 -21.84 -3.55
C ILE A 433 -8.97 -22.17 -3.16
N ASP A 434 -8.16 -22.69 -4.09
CA ASP A 434 -6.76 -23.01 -3.83
C ASP A 434 -5.95 -21.75 -3.51
N GLU A 435 -6.25 -20.64 -4.19
CA GLU A 435 -5.68 -19.32 -3.86
C GLU A 435 -6.06 -18.87 -2.45
N ALA A 436 -7.33 -18.96 -2.07
CA ALA A 436 -7.80 -18.61 -0.73
C ALA A 436 -7.11 -19.47 0.34
N LYS A 437 -6.96 -20.78 0.12
CA LYS A 437 -6.23 -21.68 1.03
C LYS A 437 -4.77 -21.27 1.20
N GLN A 438 -4.10 -20.87 0.13
CA GLN A 438 -2.72 -20.40 0.20
C GLN A 438 -2.59 -19.14 1.05
N TYR A 439 -3.50 -18.17 0.89
CA TYR A 439 -3.51 -16.97 1.73
C TYR A 439 -3.82 -17.27 3.20
N VAL A 440 -4.68 -18.23 3.47
CA VAL A 440 -4.96 -18.69 4.85
C VAL A 440 -3.72 -19.32 5.49
N GLU A 441 -2.93 -20.10 4.75
CA GLU A 441 -1.67 -20.65 5.28
C GLU A 441 -0.62 -19.56 5.53
N ASP A 442 -0.60 -18.49 4.74
CA ASP A 442 0.25 -17.35 5.01
C ASP A 442 -0.25 -16.57 6.25
N LEU A 443 -1.57 -16.37 6.41
CA LEU A 443 -2.18 -15.79 7.60
C LEU A 443 -1.88 -16.60 8.87
N ARG A 444 -1.74 -17.92 8.76
CA ARG A 444 -1.45 -18.82 9.89
C ARG A 444 -0.13 -18.49 10.60
N LYS A 445 0.84 -17.89 9.90
CA LYS A 445 2.13 -17.48 10.49
C LYS A 445 1.95 -16.32 11.47
N ASP A 446 1.00 -15.42 11.19
CA ASP A 446 0.76 -14.21 11.96
C ASP A 446 -0.41 -14.37 12.95
N ASN A 447 -1.49 -15.04 12.53
CA ASN A 447 -2.67 -15.28 13.34
C ASN A 447 -3.24 -16.69 13.10
N PRO A 448 -2.71 -17.72 13.79
CA PRO A 448 -3.13 -19.11 13.60
C PRO A 448 -4.62 -19.33 13.92
N LYS A 449 -5.20 -18.59 14.86
CA LYS A 449 -6.61 -18.76 15.25
C LYS A 449 -7.59 -18.27 14.18
N VAL A 450 -7.34 -17.11 13.63
CA VAL A 450 -8.16 -16.60 12.51
C VAL A 450 -7.95 -17.48 11.28
N ALA A 451 -6.74 -17.97 11.03
CA ALA A 451 -6.45 -18.89 9.94
C ALA A 451 -7.21 -20.22 10.10
N ASP A 452 -7.36 -20.75 11.32
CA ASP A 452 -8.16 -21.95 11.57
C ASP A 452 -9.65 -21.74 11.28
N ILE A 453 -10.21 -20.60 11.68
CA ILE A 453 -11.59 -20.20 11.37
C ILE A 453 -11.78 -20.11 9.84
N MET A 454 -10.87 -19.44 9.13
CA MET A 454 -10.94 -19.30 7.68
C MET A 454 -10.79 -20.65 6.95
N SER A 455 -9.85 -21.50 7.41
CA SER A 455 -9.69 -22.85 6.87
C SER A 455 -10.95 -23.68 7.04
N HIS A 456 -11.58 -23.61 8.21
CA HIS A 456 -12.84 -24.30 8.49
C HIS A 456 -13.94 -23.81 7.54
N LEU A 457 -14.10 -22.50 7.39
CA LEU A 457 -15.09 -21.90 6.49
C LEU A 457 -14.90 -22.32 5.03
N ILE A 458 -13.65 -22.28 4.52
CA ILE A 458 -13.35 -22.70 3.14
C ILE A 458 -13.71 -24.17 2.95
N ASN A 459 -13.39 -25.04 3.89
CA ASN A 459 -13.74 -26.46 3.82
C ASN A 459 -15.26 -26.68 3.82
N GLU A 460 -16.02 -25.92 4.60
CA GLU A 460 -17.48 -25.98 4.58
C GLU A 460 -18.08 -25.51 3.25
N ILE A 461 -17.49 -24.46 2.64
CA ILE A 461 -17.91 -23.98 1.32
C ILE A 461 -17.59 -25.00 0.22
N GLU A 462 -16.47 -25.70 0.29
CA GLU A 462 -16.16 -26.81 -0.64
C GLU A 462 -17.16 -27.96 -0.52
N LEU A 463 -17.62 -28.25 0.69
CA LEU A 463 -18.60 -29.32 0.93
C LEU A 463 -20.01 -28.94 0.46
N ASP A 464 -20.46 -27.74 0.75
CA ASP A 464 -21.80 -27.27 0.37
C ASP A 464 -21.87 -25.73 0.29
N GLU A 465 -21.51 -25.18 -0.85
CA GLU A 465 -21.57 -23.76 -1.13
C GLU A 465 -22.99 -23.16 -1.02
N SER A 466 -24.00 -23.96 -1.31
CA SER A 466 -25.39 -23.48 -1.36
C SER A 466 -25.86 -22.89 -0.02
N ARG A 467 -25.25 -23.33 1.09
CA ARG A 467 -25.51 -22.83 2.45
C ARG A 467 -25.07 -21.38 2.67
N PHE A 468 -24.14 -20.90 1.85
CA PHE A 468 -23.50 -19.60 1.99
C PHE A 468 -23.98 -18.59 0.94
N LYS A 469 -24.66 -19.06 -0.11
CA LYS A 469 -25.16 -18.23 -1.20
C LYS A 469 -26.09 -17.11 -0.69
N GLY A 470 -25.83 -15.87 -1.10
CA GLY A 470 -26.60 -14.69 -0.66
C GLY A 470 -26.25 -14.19 0.75
N LYS A 471 -25.26 -14.78 1.43
CA LYS A 471 -24.82 -14.34 2.75
C LYS A 471 -23.52 -13.55 2.70
N SER A 472 -23.33 -12.66 3.68
CA SER A 472 -22.07 -11.95 3.89
C SER A 472 -21.05 -12.87 4.57
N ILE A 473 -19.95 -13.15 3.91
CA ILE A 473 -18.85 -13.96 4.46
C ILE A 473 -18.22 -13.26 5.65
N LEU A 474 -18.10 -11.93 5.61
CA LEU A 474 -17.60 -11.14 6.75
C LEU A 474 -18.44 -11.40 8.02
N ASN A 475 -19.77 -11.32 7.91
CA ASN A 475 -20.65 -11.56 9.06
C ASN A 475 -20.55 -13.01 9.58
N ILE A 476 -20.34 -13.98 8.69
CA ILE A 476 -20.16 -15.37 9.08
C ILE A 476 -18.85 -15.53 9.87
N VAL A 477 -17.76 -14.96 9.39
CA VAL A 477 -16.45 -15.01 10.07
C VAL A 477 -16.51 -14.33 11.42
N GLU A 478 -17.13 -13.14 11.51
CA GLU A 478 -17.29 -12.44 12.79
C GLU A 478 -18.14 -13.24 13.79
N ASN A 479 -19.19 -13.91 13.33
CA ASN A 479 -19.96 -14.81 14.19
C ASN A 479 -19.12 -16.01 14.66
N MET A 480 -18.34 -16.63 13.77
CA MET A 480 -17.45 -17.75 14.14
C MET A 480 -16.38 -17.32 15.14
N LYS A 481 -15.81 -16.12 15.00
CA LYS A 481 -14.88 -15.52 15.97
C LYS A 481 -15.57 -15.35 17.33
N HIS A 482 -16.80 -14.82 17.33
CA HIS A 482 -17.57 -14.62 18.55
C HIS A 482 -17.91 -15.95 19.24
N GLU A 483 -18.34 -16.97 18.51
CA GLU A 483 -18.58 -18.32 19.03
C GLU A 483 -17.32 -18.94 19.64
N CYS A 484 -16.16 -18.71 18.99
CA CYS A 484 -14.86 -19.17 19.52
C CYS A 484 -14.52 -18.48 20.85
N ILE A 485 -14.72 -17.15 20.94
CA ILE A 485 -14.54 -16.39 22.19
C ILE A 485 -15.49 -16.90 23.27
N GLU A 486 -16.78 -17.10 22.96
CA GLU A 486 -17.75 -17.65 23.92
C GLU A 486 -17.36 -19.02 24.45
N GLN A 487 -16.80 -19.88 23.58
CA GLN A 487 -16.36 -21.21 23.98
C GLN A 487 -15.16 -21.13 24.92
N VAL A 488 -14.16 -20.29 24.61
CA VAL A 488 -12.99 -20.07 25.47
C VAL A 488 -13.41 -19.55 26.83
N VAL A 489 -14.27 -18.52 26.87
CA VAL A 489 -14.79 -17.94 28.12
C VAL A 489 -15.58 -18.97 28.91
N SER A 490 -16.46 -19.74 28.26
CA SER A 490 -17.26 -20.78 28.94
C SER A 490 -16.38 -21.85 29.57
N ASN A 491 -15.37 -22.33 28.86
CA ASN A 491 -14.40 -23.31 29.38
C ASN A 491 -13.60 -22.75 30.57
N PHE A 492 -13.17 -21.51 30.48
CA PHE A 492 -12.48 -20.83 31.56
C PHE A 492 -13.37 -20.69 32.81
N CYS A 493 -14.61 -20.25 32.64
CA CYS A 493 -15.56 -20.07 33.73
C CYS A 493 -15.92 -21.41 34.42
N LEU A 494 -16.08 -22.48 33.64
CA LEU A 494 -16.31 -23.82 34.19
C LEU A 494 -15.12 -24.30 35.03
N LEU A 495 -13.90 -24.08 34.55
CA LEU A 495 -12.69 -24.51 35.26
C LEU A 495 -12.46 -23.73 36.58
N TRP A 496 -12.75 -22.43 36.53
CA TRP A 496 -12.43 -21.51 37.61
C TRP A 496 -13.63 -21.08 38.45
N HIS A 497 -14.84 -21.56 38.15
CA HIS A 497 -16.09 -21.19 38.83
C HIS A 497 -16.30 -19.65 38.88
N ALA A 498 -16.05 -18.98 37.73
CA ALA A 498 -16.25 -17.56 37.55
C ALA A 498 -17.59 -17.27 36.85
N ASP A 499 -18.09 -16.06 37.03
CA ASP A 499 -19.28 -15.58 36.32
C ASP A 499 -18.96 -15.36 34.83
N LYS A 500 -19.82 -15.90 33.94
CA LYS A 500 -19.60 -15.86 32.51
C LYS A 500 -19.73 -14.44 31.95
N ASP A 501 -20.70 -13.65 32.46
CA ASP A 501 -20.97 -12.32 31.92
C ASP A 501 -19.81 -11.35 32.26
N ASP A 502 -19.28 -11.44 33.48
CA ASP A 502 -18.13 -10.65 33.90
C ASP A 502 -16.85 -10.99 33.10
N VAL A 503 -16.59 -12.29 32.87
CA VAL A 503 -15.42 -12.72 32.07
C VAL A 503 -15.63 -12.40 30.59
N MET A 504 -16.85 -12.50 30.05
CA MET A 504 -17.16 -12.10 28.68
C MET A 504 -16.99 -10.61 28.47
N TYR A 505 -17.40 -9.79 29.44
CA TYR A 505 -17.14 -8.35 29.41
C TYR A 505 -15.63 -8.07 29.36
N ALA A 506 -14.84 -8.75 30.20
CA ALA A 506 -13.39 -8.65 30.15
C ALA A 506 -12.85 -9.06 28.77
N ALA A 507 -13.30 -10.18 28.21
CA ALA A 507 -12.88 -10.69 26.92
C ALA A 507 -13.10 -9.71 25.76
N THR A 508 -14.26 -9.07 25.72
CA THR A 508 -14.63 -8.12 24.64
C THR A 508 -14.02 -6.73 24.81
N HIS A 509 -13.60 -6.36 26.02
CA HIS A 509 -13.02 -5.05 26.33
C HIS A 509 -11.57 -5.13 26.78
N TYR A 510 -10.93 -6.30 26.66
CA TYR A 510 -9.54 -6.50 27.04
C TYR A 510 -8.61 -5.73 26.08
N ARG A 511 -7.84 -4.82 26.64
CA ARG A 511 -6.86 -4.04 25.89
C ARG A 511 -5.61 -3.81 26.77
N ASN A 512 -4.45 -3.84 26.16
CA ASN A 512 -3.17 -3.47 26.78
C ASN A 512 -2.83 -4.21 28.08
N GLY A 513 -3.20 -5.49 28.18
CA GLY A 513 -2.91 -6.28 29.39
C GLY A 513 -3.74 -5.90 30.63
N ILE A 514 -4.72 -4.99 30.48
CA ILE A 514 -5.58 -4.53 31.59
C ILE A 514 -6.94 -5.23 31.51
N ILE A 515 -7.36 -5.83 32.60
CA ILE A 515 -8.69 -6.41 32.77
C ILE A 515 -9.64 -5.31 33.23
N PRO A 516 -10.60 -4.83 32.39
CA PRO A 516 -11.34 -3.60 32.65
C PRO A 516 -12.27 -3.68 33.87
N ASN A 517 -12.74 -4.89 34.23
CA ASN A 517 -13.66 -5.14 35.35
C ASN A 517 -13.10 -6.12 36.39
N GLU A 518 -11.77 -6.10 36.63
CA GLU A 518 -11.09 -7.03 37.55
C GLU A 518 -11.76 -7.09 38.94
N SER A 519 -12.24 -5.96 39.44
CA SER A 519 -12.94 -5.89 40.74
C SER A 519 -14.29 -6.61 40.73
N ALA A 520 -15.05 -6.52 39.62
CA ALA A 520 -16.34 -7.21 39.46
C ALA A 520 -16.11 -8.72 39.37
N ILE A 521 -15.19 -9.16 38.51
CA ILE A 521 -14.79 -10.59 38.41
C ILE A 521 -14.37 -11.12 39.78
N LYS A 522 -13.55 -10.39 40.53
CA LYS A 522 -13.10 -10.81 41.84
C LYS A 522 -14.25 -10.96 42.85
N ALA A 523 -15.30 -10.17 42.72
CA ALA A 523 -16.49 -10.22 43.57
C ALA A 523 -17.44 -11.37 43.18
N SER A 524 -17.53 -11.71 41.90
CA SER A 524 -18.44 -12.76 41.37
C SER A 524 -17.86 -14.18 41.40
N ILE A 525 -16.56 -14.34 41.68
CA ILE A 525 -15.91 -15.66 41.79
C ILE A 525 -16.52 -16.51 42.91
N ASN A 526 -16.97 -17.72 42.56
CA ASN A 526 -17.54 -18.68 43.52
C ASN A 526 -16.46 -19.63 44.07
N TYR A 527 -15.54 -19.11 44.88
CA TYR A 527 -14.48 -19.89 45.51
C TYR A 527 -15.02 -21.05 46.39
N PRO A 528 -16.15 -20.93 47.15
CA PRO A 528 -16.72 -22.08 47.90
C PRO A 528 -17.07 -23.28 47.01
N GLU A 529 -17.65 -23.05 45.86
CA GLU A 529 -18.01 -24.09 44.89
C GLU A 529 -16.76 -24.72 44.29
N TYR A 530 -15.77 -23.91 43.85
CA TYR A 530 -14.45 -24.39 43.40
C TYR A 530 -13.82 -25.33 44.43
N LYS A 531 -13.82 -24.94 45.72
CA LYS A 531 -13.23 -25.72 46.79
C LYS A 531 -13.95 -27.07 47.01
N ASN A 532 -15.24 -27.15 46.75
CA ASN A 532 -16.06 -28.34 46.95
C ASN A 532 -16.02 -29.30 45.76
N THR A 533 -15.75 -28.80 44.57
CA THR A 533 -15.81 -29.57 43.30
C THR A 533 -14.47 -30.02 42.80
N VAL A 534 -13.37 -29.28 43.14
CA VAL A 534 -12.03 -29.57 42.63
C VAL A 534 -11.24 -30.39 43.63
N GLU A 535 -10.82 -31.58 43.22
CA GLU A 535 -9.91 -32.45 43.99
C GLU A 535 -8.55 -31.73 44.10
N HIS A 536 -8.02 -31.55 45.30
CA HIS A 536 -6.83 -30.76 45.61
C HIS A 536 -6.98 -29.24 45.34
N ALA A 537 -8.13 -28.67 45.69
CA ALA A 537 -8.40 -27.24 45.53
C ALA A 537 -7.30 -26.35 46.15
N LEU A 538 -6.95 -25.28 45.42
CA LEU A 538 -5.93 -24.33 45.89
C LEU A 538 -6.42 -23.54 47.11
N PRO A 539 -5.54 -23.22 48.08
CA PRO A 539 -5.87 -22.25 49.13
C PRO A 539 -6.30 -20.90 48.53
N LYS A 540 -7.27 -20.24 49.18
CA LYS A 540 -7.93 -19.02 48.65
C LYS A 540 -6.94 -17.98 48.12
N PHE A 541 -5.83 -17.73 48.83
CA PHE A 541 -4.81 -16.78 48.37
C PHE A 541 -4.14 -17.21 47.06
N LYS A 542 -3.75 -18.49 46.94
CA LYS A 542 -3.12 -19.03 45.72
C LYS A 542 -4.11 -19.13 44.57
N TYR A 543 -5.40 -19.37 44.86
CA TYR A 543 -6.44 -19.44 43.90
C TYR A 543 -6.62 -18.11 43.13
N TYR A 544 -6.80 -16.99 43.86
CA TYR A 544 -6.97 -15.68 43.21
C TYR A 544 -5.73 -15.30 42.39
N ALA A 545 -4.51 -15.51 42.93
CA ALA A 545 -3.30 -15.19 42.19
C ALA A 545 -3.19 -15.99 40.88
N LYS A 546 -3.50 -17.30 40.94
CA LYS A 546 -3.46 -18.19 39.77
C LYS A 546 -4.60 -17.87 38.79
N PHE A 547 -5.80 -17.62 39.30
CA PHE A 547 -6.97 -17.24 38.51
C PHE A 547 -6.66 -16.04 37.59
N PHE A 548 -6.18 -14.93 38.15
CA PHE A 548 -5.89 -13.74 37.36
C PHE A 548 -4.66 -13.89 36.44
N ALA A 549 -3.70 -14.72 36.81
CA ALA A 549 -2.59 -15.05 35.92
C ALA A 549 -3.07 -15.87 34.71
N GLU A 550 -3.90 -16.90 34.93
CA GLU A 550 -4.50 -17.72 33.86
C GLU A 550 -5.50 -16.92 33.04
N LEU A 551 -6.30 -16.03 33.66
CA LEU A 551 -7.20 -15.13 32.92
C LEU A 551 -6.44 -14.24 31.95
N ARG A 552 -5.34 -13.62 32.39
CA ARG A 552 -4.49 -12.80 31.51
C ARG A 552 -3.89 -13.63 30.39
N SER A 553 -3.33 -14.79 30.67
CA SER A 553 -2.82 -15.68 29.63
C SER A 553 -3.91 -16.06 28.62
N THR A 554 -5.12 -16.43 29.09
CA THR A 554 -6.26 -16.74 28.23
C THR A 554 -6.68 -15.54 27.37
N LEU A 555 -6.72 -14.34 27.96
CA LEU A 555 -7.05 -13.11 27.23
C LEU A 555 -5.99 -12.74 26.20
N ASP A 556 -4.70 -12.85 26.52
CA ASP A 556 -3.61 -12.53 25.61
C ASP A 556 -3.45 -13.58 24.49
N ASP A 557 -3.46 -14.90 24.86
CA ASP A 557 -3.09 -15.97 23.95
C ASP A 557 -4.29 -16.51 23.14
N GLU A 558 -5.50 -16.49 23.75
CA GLU A 558 -6.69 -17.13 23.19
C GLU A 558 -7.68 -16.14 22.59
N ILE A 559 -7.87 -14.98 23.20
CA ILE A 559 -8.94 -14.02 22.84
C ILE A 559 -8.44 -12.86 22.02
N LYS A 560 -7.35 -12.21 22.43
CA LYS A 560 -6.76 -11.08 21.71
C LYS A 560 -6.53 -11.33 20.22
N PRO A 561 -6.09 -12.53 19.78
CA PRO A 561 -5.97 -12.82 18.34
C PRO A 561 -7.29 -12.85 17.57
N LEU A 562 -8.43 -12.94 18.25
CA LEU A 562 -9.77 -13.02 17.66
C LEU A 562 -10.51 -11.66 17.67
N VAL A 563 -10.13 -10.73 18.53
CA VAL A 563 -10.70 -9.39 18.62
C VAL A 563 -9.97 -8.43 17.70
#